data_5c642dcccd2dcf049feb22f6e822e0e1
#
_entry.id   5c642dcccd2dcf049feb22f6e822e0e1
#
_cell.length_a   1.000
_cell.length_b   1.000
_cell.length_c   1.000
_cell.angle_alpha   90.00
_cell.angle_beta   90.00
_cell.angle_gamma   90.00
#
_symmetry.space_group_name_H-M   'P 1'
#
loop_
_entity.id
_entity.type
_entity.pdbx_description
1 polymer ?
#
loop_
_entity_poly.entity_id
_entity_poly.type
_entity_poly.pdbx_seq_one_letter_code
_entity_poly.pdbx_strand_id
1 'polypeptide(L)'
;MKNALEQAYENIAKFHKAQKPQPIKVETQPGVVCEQVTRPIQKVGLYIPGGSAPLPSTVLMLGVPAKIAGCRKVVLCSPPPIADEILYVAKLCGIDEVYNVGGGQAVAAMAYGTETVSKVDKIFGPGNAYVTEAKRQVSNDFRGAAIDMPAGPSEVLVIADETADPDFIAADLLSQAEHGPDSQVVLVTPSPVLADQVTDAVQRQLKELSRADIAEQALASSLIIIAESLTQSVSISNYYGPEHLIVQTKNPRELLPLLDNAGSIFLGDWSPESAGDYASGTNHVLPTYGYTRTYSSLGLADFSKRMTIQELSADGLKNLAPTVVTMAEAEGLDAHKRAVTIRVEKLAAK
;
A
#
# COMPACT_ATOMS: atom_id res chain seq x y z
N MET A 1 19.92 -17.76 -2.83
CA MET A 1 18.75 -17.29 -2.04
C MET A 1 19.15 -16.26 -0.99
N LYS A 2 19.94 -16.58 0.05
CA LYS A 2 20.25 -15.66 1.17
C LYS A 2 20.72 -14.27 0.71
N ASN A 3 21.76 -14.19 -0.14
CA ASN A 3 22.27 -12.91 -0.62
C ASN A 3 21.23 -12.08 -1.39
N ALA A 4 20.33 -12.73 -2.13
CA ALA A 4 19.26 -12.04 -2.84
C ALA A 4 18.25 -11.42 -1.88
N LEU A 5 17.86 -12.14 -0.80
CA LEU A 5 16.96 -11.64 0.24
C LEU A 5 17.60 -10.48 1.02
N GLU A 6 18.89 -10.57 1.32
CA GLU A 6 19.63 -9.49 1.99
C GLU A 6 19.74 -8.23 1.11
N GLN A 7 20.02 -8.39 -0.19
CA GLN A 7 20.05 -7.28 -1.14
C GLN A 7 18.68 -6.60 -1.24
N ALA A 8 17.60 -7.36 -1.38
CA ALA A 8 16.24 -6.85 -1.41
C ALA A 8 15.91 -6.11 -0.10
N TYR A 9 16.24 -6.69 1.06
CA TYR A 9 16.07 -6.05 2.35
C TYR A 9 16.75 -4.68 2.41
N GLU A 10 18.00 -4.56 1.96
CA GLU A 10 18.74 -3.30 1.98
C GLU A 10 18.08 -2.22 1.13
N ASN A 11 17.66 -2.56 -0.09
CA ASN A 11 17.00 -1.63 -1.01
C ASN A 11 15.64 -1.17 -0.44
N ILE A 12 14.82 -2.10 0.02
CA ILE A 12 13.52 -1.81 0.65
C ILE A 12 13.71 -0.95 1.91
N ALA A 13 14.70 -1.30 2.74
CA ALA A 13 14.99 -0.53 3.94
C ALA A 13 15.47 0.90 3.62
N LYS A 14 16.29 1.06 2.57
CA LYS A 14 16.78 2.37 2.13
C LYS A 14 15.62 3.28 1.68
N PHE A 15 14.73 2.76 0.86
CA PHE A 15 13.58 3.51 0.35
C PHE A 15 12.59 3.87 1.47
N HIS A 16 12.23 2.90 2.32
CA HIS A 16 11.29 3.14 3.42
C HIS A 16 11.86 4.05 4.52
N LYS A 17 13.17 4.02 4.78
CA LYS A 17 13.81 4.99 5.71
C LYS A 17 13.67 6.44 5.22
N ALA A 18 13.70 6.68 3.91
CA ALA A 18 13.53 8.00 3.34
C ALA A 18 12.09 8.54 3.52
N GLN A 19 11.10 7.68 3.78
CA GLN A 19 9.70 8.07 4.03
C GLN A 19 9.44 8.57 5.46
N LYS A 20 10.43 8.62 6.35
CA LYS A 20 10.22 9.11 7.73
C LYS A 20 9.69 10.54 7.71
N PRO A 21 8.48 10.77 8.30
CA PRO A 21 7.89 12.09 8.30
C PRO A 21 8.69 13.04 9.19
N GLN A 22 8.82 14.29 8.75
CA GLN A 22 9.35 15.36 9.57
C GLN A 22 8.26 15.85 10.54
N PRO A 23 8.61 16.20 11.80
CA PRO A 23 7.68 16.85 12.72
C PRO A 23 7.20 18.19 12.15
N ILE A 24 5.93 18.51 12.39
CA ILE A 24 5.35 19.82 12.05
C ILE A 24 5.19 20.60 13.34
N LYS A 25 5.64 21.86 13.34
CA LYS A 25 5.43 22.82 14.41
C LYS A 25 5.15 24.19 13.81
N VAL A 26 3.97 24.73 14.10
CA VAL A 26 3.49 26.02 13.57
C VAL A 26 2.89 26.84 14.70
N GLU A 27 3.34 28.06 14.85
CA GLU A 27 2.64 29.07 15.64
C GLU A 27 1.60 29.73 14.73
N THR A 28 0.31 29.38 14.93
CA THR A 28 -0.79 29.85 14.08
C THR A 28 -1.17 31.31 14.33
N GLN A 29 -0.95 31.75 15.55
CA GLN A 29 -0.95 33.16 15.99
C GLN A 29 -0.08 33.28 17.25
N PRO A 30 0.35 34.46 17.65
CA PRO A 30 1.24 34.65 18.80
C PRO A 30 0.73 33.92 20.06
N GLY A 31 1.55 33.02 20.59
CA GLY A 31 1.23 32.19 21.76
C GLY A 31 0.29 31.02 21.53
N VAL A 32 0.00 30.63 20.28
CA VAL A 32 -0.77 29.44 19.93
C VAL A 32 0.08 28.53 19.04
N VAL A 33 0.61 27.46 19.60
CA VAL A 33 1.48 26.50 18.91
C VAL A 33 0.73 25.21 18.63
N CYS A 34 0.70 24.79 17.36
CA CYS A 34 0.17 23.53 16.90
C CYS A 34 1.31 22.66 16.37
N GLU A 35 1.36 21.41 16.85
CA GLU A 35 2.37 20.44 16.40
C GLU A 35 1.69 19.16 15.89
N GLN A 36 2.37 18.45 14.99
CA GLN A 36 2.03 17.10 14.60
C GLN A 36 3.23 16.19 14.81
N VAL A 37 3.02 15.10 15.55
CA VAL A 37 4.02 14.08 15.81
C VAL A 37 3.54 12.74 15.27
N THR A 38 4.49 11.94 14.79
CA THR A 38 4.25 10.59 14.33
C THR A 38 4.66 9.58 15.41
N ARG A 39 3.86 8.55 15.59
CA ARG A 39 4.13 7.43 16.51
C ARG A 39 3.85 6.12 15.80
N PRO A 40 4.64 5.05 16.05
CA PRO A 40 4.36 3.73 15.50
C PRO A 40 3.04 3.18 16.04
N ILE A 41 2.38 2.36 15.21
CA ILE A 41 1.34 1.45 15.68
C ILE A 41 2.05 0.41 16.56
N GLN A 42 1.54 0.19 17.78
CA GLN A 42 2.29 -0.58 18.76
C GLN A 42 2.36 -2.07 18.42
N LYS A 43 1.24 -2.65 17.98
CA LYS A 43 1.10 -4.08 17.70
C LYS A 43 0.54 -4.27 16.29
N VAL A 44 1.27 -4.94 15.44
CA VAL A 44 0.86 -5.21 14.06
C VAL A 44 0.90 -6.69 13.75
N GLY A 45 -0.06 -7.15 12.97
CA GLY A 45 -0.14 -8.50 12.44
C GLY A 45 0.23 -8.51 10.96
N LEU A 46 1.07 -9.44 10.56
CA LEU A 46 1.48 -9.67 9.19
C LEU A 46 0.91 -11.01 8.73
N TYR A 47 0.02 -10.97 7.76
CA TYR A 47 -0.50 -12.16 7.12
C TYR A 47 0.34 -12.46 5.87
N ILE A 48 0.96 -13.62 5.84
CA ILE A 48 1.73 -14.08 4.68
C ILE A 48 0.95 -15.23 4.04
N PRO A 49 0.48 -15.09 2.80
CA PRO A 49 -0.26 -16.16 2.15
C PRO A 49 0.62 -17.39 1.94
N GLY A 50 0.00 -18.55 2.05
CA GLY A 50 0.55 -19.82 1.63
C GLY A 50 -0.13 -20.26 0.34
N GLY A 51 0.35 -21.31 -0.29
CA GLY A 51 -0.23 -21.86 -1.50
C GLY A 51 0.82 -22.49 -2.41
N SER A 52 0.68 -22.30 -3.71
CA SER A 52 1.56 -22.90 -4.72
C SER A 52 3.01 -22.39 -4.70
N ALA A 53 3.26 -21.25 -4.06
CA ALA A 53 4.60 -20.69 -3.90
C ALA A 53 4.76 -19.98 -2.54
N PRO A 54 5.91 -20.14 -1.86
CA PRO A 54 6.25 -19.32 -0.71
C PRO A 54 6.54 -17.88 -1.15
N LEU A 55 6.13 -16.89 -0.35
CA LEU A 55 6.29 -15.46 -0.64
C LEU A 55 7.19 -14.76 0.39
N PRO A 56 8.49 -15.04 0.43
CA PRO A 56 9.42 -14.35 1.33
C PRO A 56 9.53 -12.86 1.02
N SER A 57 9.28 -12.44 -0.22
CA SER A 57 9.19 -11.03 -0.62
C SER A 57 8.10 -10.29 0.16
N THR A 58 6.93 -10.88 0.36
CA THR A 58 5.86 -10.27 1.15
C THR A 58 6.28 -10.04 2.60
N VAL A 59 7.09 -10.95 3.18
CA VAL A 59 7.65 -10.72 4.53
C VAL A 59 8.58 -9.52 4.55
N LEU A 60 9.41 -9.32 3.51
CA LEU A 60 10.24 -8.12 3.37
C LEU A 60 9.39 -6.86 3.27
N MET A 61 8.38 -6.87 2.39
CA MET A 61 7.52 -5.71 2.13
C MET A 61 6.70 -5.26 3.35
N LEU A 62 6.40 -6.17 4.26
CA LEU A 62 5.65 -5.88 5.49
C LEU A 62 6.58 -5.71 6.70
N GLY A 63 7.55 -6.58 6.87
CA GLY A 63 8.41 -6.62 8.05
C GLY A 63 9.43 -5.49 8.11
N VAL A 64 9.99 -5.09 6.96
CA VAL A 64 10.97 -4.00 6.90
C VAL A 64 10.35 -2.66 7.33
N PRO A 65 9.23 -2.20 6.76
CA PRO A 65 8.61 -0.96 7.21
C PRO A 65 8.09 -1.04 8.64
N ALA A 66 7.56 -2.19 9.11
CA ALA A 66 7.16 -2.37 10.50
C ALA A 66 8.34 -2.14 11.47
N LYS A 67 9.51 -2.71 11.15
CA LYS A 67 10.76 -2.51 11.91
C LYS A 67 11.23 -1.05 11.88
N ILE A 68 11.22 -0.40 10.72
CA ILE A 68 11.67 1.00 10.57
C ILE A 68 10.74 1.96 11.30
N ALA A 69 9.41 1.71 11.27
CA ALA A 69 8.43 2.48 12.03
C ALA A 69 8.63 2.37 13.55
N GLY A 70 9.20 1.25 14.02
CA GLY A 70 9.41 0.96 15.43
C GLY A 70 8.18 0.34 16.10
N CYS A 71 7.41 -0.49 15.37
CA CYS A 71 6.34 -1.30 15.95
C CYS A 71 6.92 -2.20 17.04
N ARG A 72 6.31 -2.17 18.23
CA ARG A 72 6.89 -2.87 19.42
C ARG A 72 6.64 -4.37 19.36
N LYS A 73 5.52 -4.78 18.76
CA LYS A 73 5.14 -6.18 18.60
C LYS A 73 4.73 -6.40 17.15
N VAL A 74 5.34 -7.40 16.53
CA VAL A 74 5.02 -7.85 15.18
C VAL A 74 4.70 -9.33 15.25
N VAL A 75 3.47 -9.69 14.88
CA VAL A 75 2.98 -11.08 14.82
C VAL A 75 2.89 -11.49 13.38
N LEU A 76 3.48 -12.61 12.99
CA LEU A 76 3.39 -13.15 11.65
C LEU A 76 2.56 -14.44 11.67
N CYS A 77 1.55 -14.53 10.80
CA CYS A 77 0.77 -15.74 10.56
C CYS A 77 0.91 -16.18 9.11
N SER A 78 1.21 -17.46 8.89
CA SER A 78 1.26 -18.05 7.56
C SER A 78 0.76 -19.51 7.61
N PRO A 79 0.05 -19.99 6.58
CA PRO A 79 -0.38 -21.38 6.52
C PRO A 79 0.80 -22.37 6.59
N PRO A 80 0.64 -23.51 7.28
CA PRO A 80 1.67 -24.55 7.30
C PRO A 80 1.76 -25.34 5.97
N PRO A 81 2.96 -25.85 5.60
CA PRO A 81 4.24 -25.60 6.25
C PRO A 81 4.80 -24.22 5.88
N ILE A 82 5.39 -23.52 6.85
CA ILE A 82 6.08 -22.26 6.57
C ILE A 82 7.45 -22.56 5.98
N ALA A 83 7.77 -21.99 4.82
CA ALA A 83 9.05 -22.16 4.16
C ALA A 83 10.22 -21.53 4.94
N ASP A 84 11.39 -22.12 4.85
CA ASP A 84 12.61 -21.66 5.52
C ASP A 84 12.98 -20.21 5.12
N GLU A 85 12.73 -19.84 3.87
CA GLU A 85 12.95 -18.47 3.38
C GLU A 85 12.07 -17.44 4.10
N ILE A 86 10.82 -17.78 4.39
CA ILE A 86 9.89 -16.94 5.18
C ILE A 86 10.42 -16.77 6.60
N LEU A 87 10.85 -17.86 7.23
CA LEU A 87 11.42 -17.84 8.59
C LEU A 87 12.73 -17.05 8.64
N TYR A 88 13.57 -17.19 7.61
CA TYR A 88 14.81 -16.43 7.49
C TYR A 88 14.55 -14.91 7.41
N VAL A 89 13.61 -14.49 6.57
CA VAL A 89 13.25 -13.07 6.41
C VAL A 89 12.56 -12.54 7.67
N ALA A 90 11.70 -13.33 8.31
CA ALA A 90 11.09 -12.95 9.58
C ALA A 90 12.16 -12.64 10.63
N LYS A 91 13.18 -13.51 10.77
CA LYS A 91 14.34 -13.27 11.65
C LYS A 91 15.14 -12.02 11.24
N LEU A 92 15.38 -11.80 9.96
CA LEU A 92 16.07 -10.61 9.42
C LEU A 92 15.32 -9.32 9.78
N CYS A 93 14.00 -9.36 9.75
CA CYS A 93 13.12 -8.26 10.15
C CYS A 93 12.98 -8.12 11.68
N GLY A 94 13.45 -9.09 12.48
CA GLY A 94 13.32 -9.09 13.93
C GLY A 94 11.93 -9.46 14.40
N ILE A 95 11.25 -10.35 13.67
CA ILE A 95 9.92 -10.87 14.01
C ILE A 95 10.10 -12.16 14.80
N ASP A 96 9.75 -12.15 16.08
CA ASP A 96 9.93 -13.29 16.98
C ASP A 96 8.64 -14.12 17.16
N GLU A 97 7.46 -13.54 16.88
CA GLU A 97 6.18 -14.24 16.98
C GLU A 97 5.71 -14.70 15.62
N VAL A 98 5.96 -15.96 15.29
CA VAL A 98 5.57 -16.60 14.02
C VAL A 98 4.67 -17.80 14.30
N TYR A 99 3.48 -17.82 13.67
CA TYR A 99 2.47 -18.84 13.90
C TYR A 99 2.10 -19.58 12.62
N ASN A 100 2.06 -20.90 12.70
CA ASN A 100 1.61 -21.82 11.63
C ASN A 100 0.08 -21.84 11.53
N VAL A 101 -0.52 -20.72 11.13
CA VAL A 101 -1.95 -20.59 10.95
C VAL A 101 -2.25 -19.65 9.77
N GLY A 102 -3.16 -20.08 8.89
CA GLY A 102 -3.56 -19.31 7.71
C GLY A 102 -5.09 -19.15 7.63
N GLY A 103 -5.56 -18.48 6.57
CA GLY A 103 -6.97 -18.28 6.31
C GLY A 103 -7.64 -17.25 7.24
N GLY A 104 -8.96 -17.19 7.18
CA GLY A 104 -9.75 -16.24 8.00
C GLY A 104 -9.56 -16.41 9.50
N GLN A 105 -9.28 -17.64 9.98
CA GLN A 105 -8.99 -17.91 11.38
C GLN A 105 -7.70 -17.25 11.88
N ALA A 106 -6.69 -17.11 11.03
CA ALA A 106 -5.48 -16.37 11.36
C ALA A 106 -5.77 -14.87 11.54
N VAL A 107 -6.59 -14.31 10.66
CA VAL A 107 -7.06 -12.91 10.76
C VAL A 107 -7.82 -12.70 12.05
N ALA A 108 -8.77 -13.59 12.38
CA ALA A 108 -9.55 -13.53 13.62
C ALA A 108 -8.66 -13.67 14.87
N ALA A 109 -7.69 -14.61 14.85
CA ALA A 109 -6.75 -14.79 15.95
C ALA A 109 -5.91 -13.54 16.21
N MET A 110 -5.39 -12.88 15.17
CA MET A 110 -4.67 -11.62 15.30
C MET A 110 -5.57 -10.48 15.75
N ALA A 111 -6.82 -10.39 15.22
CA ALA A 111 -7.72 -9.29 15.53
C ALA A 111 -8.25 -9.30 16.98
N TYR A 112 -8.58 -10.48 17.51
CA TYR A 112 -9.19 -10.61 18.82
C TYR A 112 -8.26 -11.12 19.91
N GLY A 113 -7.16 -11.76 19.51
CA GLY A 113 -6.25 -12.48 20.40
C GLY A 113 -6.78 -13.87 20.77
N THR A 114 -5.87 -14.75 21.13
CA THR A 114 -6.15 -16.08 21.70
C THR A 114 -5.21 -16.32 22.88
N GLU A 115 -5.23 -17.50 23.47
CA GLU A 115 -4.27 -17.86 24.52
C GLU A 115 -2.81 -17.82 24.02
N THR A 116 -2.60 -18.06 22.72
CA THR A 116 -1.25 -18.15 22.11
C THR A 116 -0.93 -16.99 21.20
N VAL A 117 -1.88 -16.56 20.36
CA VAL A 117 -1.68 -15.45 19.41
C VAL A 117 -2.02 -14.13 20.05
N SER A 118 -1.05 -13.24 20.11
CA SER A 118 -1.25 -11.90 20.67
C SER A 118 -2.21 -11.07 19.80
N LYS A 119 -3.15 -10.37 20.46
CA LYS A 119 -4.00 -9.37 19.79
C LYS A 119 -3.15 -8.24 19.22
N VAL A 120 -3.49 -7.81 17.99
CA VAL A 120 -2.84 -6.69 17.30
C VAL A 120 -3.81 -5.53 17.04
N ASP A 121 -3.27 -4.37 16.74
CA ASP A 121 -4.04 -3.14 16.48
C ASP A 121 -4.35 -2.95 14.97
N LYS A 122 -3.47 -3.47 14.09
CA LYS A 122 -3.65 -3.41 12.64
C LYS A 122 -3.06 -4.65 11.97
N ILE A 123 -3.77 -5.17 10.96
CA ILE A 123 -3.38 -6.36 10.19
C ILE A 123 -3.01 -5.95 8.77
N PHE A 124 -1.87 -6.44 8.30
CA PHE A 124 -1.31 -6.20 6.98
C PHE A 124 -1.14 -7.51 6.21
N GLY A 125 -1.16 -7.43 4.91
CA GLY A 125 -0.81 -8.51 4.01
C GLY A 125 -1.93 -8.92 3.07
N PRO A 126 -1.56 -9.37 1.86
CA PRO A 126 -2.48 -9.88 0.86
C PRO A 126 -3.04 -11.25 1.26
N GLY A 127 -4.13 -11.65 0.63
CA GLY A 127 -4.72 -12.98 0.83
C GLY A 127 -5.81 -13.25 -0.19
N ASN A 128 -6.30 -14.49 -0.18
CA ASN A 128 -7.44 -14.88 -1.02
C ASN A 128 -8.75 -14.23 -0.54
N ALA A 129 -9.84 -14.46 -1.27
CA ALA A 129 -11.16 -13.89 -0.97
C ALA A 129 -11.62 -14.13 0.49
N TYR A 130 -11.30 -15.28 1.09
CA TYR A 130 -11.65 -15.59 2.48
C TYR A 130 -10.87 -14.74 3.48
N VAL A 131 -9.59 -14.53 3.21
CA VAL A 131 -8.72 -13.67 4.04
C VAL A 131 -9.15 -12.20 3.92
N THR A 132 -9.42 -11.76 2.70
CA THR A 132 -9.91 -10.41 2.41
C THR A 132 -11.24 -10.14 3.11
N GLU A 133 -12.19 -11.07 3.03
CA GLU A 133 -13.48 -10.96 3.72
C GLU A 133 -13.32 -10.97 5.26
N ALA A 134 -12.46 -11.83 5.79
CA ALA A 134 -12.17 -11.84 7.23
C ALA A 134 -11.55 -10.50 7.69
N LYS A 135 -10.61 -9.93 6.92
CA LYS A 135 -10.04 -8.60 7.19
C LYS A 135 -11.14 -7.53 7.20
N ARG A 136 -12.04 -7.55 6.21
CA ARG A 136 -13.17 -6.63 6.14
C ARG A 136 -14.08 -6.73 7.38
N GLN A 137 -14.40 -7.95 7.80
CA GLN A 137 -15.28 -8.17 8.98
C GLN A 137 -14.63 -7.68 10.27
N VAL A 138 -13.37 -8.02 10.52
CA VAL A 138 -12.70 -7.58 11.75
C VAL A 138 -12.45 -6.08 11.78
N SER A 139 -12.30 -5.42 10.63
CA SER A 139 -12.12 -3.96 10.57
C SER A 139 -13.41 -3.18 10.86
N ASN A 140 -14.57 -3.81 10.67
CA ASN A 140 -15.87 -3.23 11.00
C ASN A 140 -16.30 -3.47 12.47
N ASP A 141 -15.61 -4.35 13.20
CA ASP A 141 -15.87 -4.58 14.63
C ASP A 141 -14.93 -3.67 15.46
N PHE A 142 -15.51 -2.84 16.34
CA PHE A 142 -14.71 -1.96 17.23
C PHE A 142 -13.76 -2.73 18.17
N ARG A 143 -14.02 -4.02 18.41
CA ARG A 143 -13.13 -4.92 19.18
C ARG A 143 -12.05 -5.55 18.33
N GLY A 144 -12.16 -5.46 17.02
CA GLY A 144 -11.27 -6.07 16.06
C GLY A 144 -9.95 -5.31 15.88
N ALA A 145 -9.47 -5.28 14.67
CA ALA A 145 -8.24 -4.61 14.28
C ALA A 145 -8.44 -3.84 12.97
N ALA A 146 -7.74 -2.72 12.80
CA ALA A 146 -7.68 -2.04 11.51
C ALA A 146 -6.97 -2.92 10.46
N ILE A 147 -7.14 -2.61 9.19
CA ILE A 147 -6.45 -3.29 8.09
C ILE A 147 -5.67 -2.29 7.23
N ASP A 148 -4.76 -2.81 6.41
CA ASP A 148 -3.97 -2.03 5.46
C ASP A 148 -4.86 -1.38 4.38
N MET A 149 -5.39 -2.17 3.46
CA MET A 149 -6.23 -1.72 2.37
C MET A 149 -7.14 -2.84 1.86
N PRO A 150 -8.25 -2.51 1.18
CA PRO A 150 -8.97 -3.49 0.36
C PRO A 150 -8.08 -3.92 -0.81
N ALA A 151 -8.10 -5.21 -1.12
CA ALA A 151 -7.40 -5.76 -2.26
C ALA A 151 -8.23 -6.85 -2.93
N GLY A 152 -8.10 -6.94 -4.25
CA GLY A 152 -8.66 -7.99 -5.10
C GLY A 152 -7.56 -8.75 -5.82
N PRO A 153 -7.87 -9.39 -6.96
CA PRO A 153 -6.88 -10.00 -7.84
C PRO A 153 -5.84 -8.99 -8.34
N SER A 154 -4.69 -9.51 -8.71
CA SER A 154 -3.58 -8.70 -9.21
C SER A 154 -3.85 -8.15 -10.61
N GLU A 155 -3.36 -6.94 -10.88
CA GLU A 155 -3.61 -6.18 -12.10
C GLU A 155 -2.35 -5.54 -12.64
N VAL A 156 -2.17 -5.55 -13.97
CA VAL A 156 -1.22 -4.69 -14.65
C VAL A 156 -1.86 -3.99 -15.84
N LEU A 157 -1.55 -2.72 -16.01
CA LEU A 157 -1.86 -1.96 -17.21
C LEU A 157 -0.56 -1.42 -17.82
N VAL A 158 -0.37 -1.67 -19.13
CA VAL A 158 0.76 -1.14 -19.89
C VAL A 158 0.25 -0.07 -20.84
N ILE A 159 0.82 1.14 -20.76
CA ILE A 159 0.70 2.17 -21.81
C ILE A 159 1.95 2.08 -22.67
N ALA A 160 1.80 1.89 -23.97
CA ALA A 160 2.92 1.76 -24.89
C ALA A 160 2.68 2.53 -26.20
N ASP A 161 3.74 3.13 -26.76
CA ASP A 161 3.72 3.68 -28.11
C ASP A 161 4.44 2.75 -29.10
N GLU A 162 4.53 3.14 -30.37
CA GLU A 162 5.15 2.36 -31.44
C GLU A 162 6.66 2.09 -31.25
N THR A 163 7.31 2.73 -30.30
CA THR A 163 8.75 2.55 -30.01
C THR A 163 9.02 1.44 -29.01
N ALA A 164 7.98 0.95 -28.33
CA ALA A 164 8.12 -0.08 -27.30
C ALA A 164 8.45 -1.45 -27.91
N ASP A 165 9.17 -2.27 -27.13
CA ASP A 165 9.49 -3.65 -27.51
C ASP A 165 8.33 -4.59 -27.19
N PRO A 166 7.71 -5.26 -28.19
CA PRO A 166 6.58 -6.15 -27.94
C PRO A 166 6.92 -7.35 -27.06
N ASP A 167 8.17 -7.82 -27.06
CA ASP A 167 8.60 -8.93 -26.20
C ASP A 167 8.69 -8.51 -24.73
N PHE A 168 9.09 -7.29 -24.44
CA PHE A 168 9.09 -6.75 -23.08
C PHE A 168 7.65 -6.58 -22.54
N ILE A 169 6.77 -6.00 -23.35
CA ILE A 169 5.36 -5.86 -22.98
C ILE A 169 4.73 -7.23 -22.72
N ALA A 170 4.96 -8.21 -23.62
CA ALA A 170 4.42 -9.55 -23.44
C ALA A 170 4.92 -10.21 -22.14
N ALA A 171 6.21 -10.05 -21.82
CA ALA A 171 6.77 -10.59 -20.58
C ALA A 171 6.15 -9.93 -19.33
N ASP A 172 5.94 -8.61 -19.35
CA ASP A 172 5.30 -7.88 -18.24
C ASP A 172 3.82 -8.28 -18.07
N LEU A 173 3.07 -8.45 -19.15
CA LEU A 173 1.68 -8.94 -19.08
C LEU A 173 1.61 -10.37 -18.53
N LEU A 174 2.50 -11.24 -18.96
CA LEU A 174 2.54 -12.64 -18.53
C LEU A 174 3.01 -12.78 -17.08
N SER A 175 3.94 -11.94 -16.60
CA SER A 175 4.39 -11.95 -15.20
C SER A 175 3.23 -11.71 -14.23
N GLN A 176 2.26 -10.89 -14.62
CA GLN A 176 1.06 -10.64 -13.83
C GLN A 176 -0.01 -11.72 -14.05
N ALA A 177 -0.18 -12.19 -15.29
CA ALA A 177 -1.18 -13.21 -15.61
C ALA A 177 -0.93 -14.55 -14.88
N GLU A 178 0.32 -14.91 -14.60
CA GLU A 178 0.66 -16.15 -13.89
C GLU A 178 0.34 -16.15 -12.38
N HIS A 179 -0.01 -15.00 -11.79
CA HIS A 179 -0.36 -14.89 -10.37
C HIS A 179 -1.63 -15.66 -10.03
N GLY A 180 -2.66 -15.57 -10.88
CA GLY A 180 -3.93 -16.27 -10.65
C GLY A 180 -4.87 -16.18 -11.86
N PRO A 181 -5.84 -17.09 -11.96
CA PRO A 181 -6.78 -17.14 -13.10
C PRO A 181 -7.72 -15.91 -13.15
N ASP A 182 -7.84 -15.19 -12.07
CA ASP A 182 -8.63 -13.96 -11.89
C ASP A 182 -7.81 -12.69 -12.03
N SER A 183 -6.50 -12.79 -12.29
CA SER A 183 -5.64 -11.64 -12.63
C SER A 183 -6.11 -10.99 -13.92
N GLN A 184 -5.94 -9.67 -14.02
CA GLN A 184 -6.28 -8.92 -15.22
C GLN A 184 -5.08 -8.15 -15.76
N VAL A 185 -4.79 -8.32 -17.04
CA VAL A 185 -3.71 -7.62 -17.73
C VAL A 185 -4.26 -6.80 -18.88
N VAL A 186 -3.81 -5.55 -19.01
CA VAL A 186 -4.37 -4.60 -19.98
C VAL A 186 -3.22 -3.93 -20.74
N LEU A 187 -3.29 -3.96 -22.07
CA LEU A 187 -2.44 -3.12 -22.92
C LEU A 187 -3.28 -1.98 -23.50
N VAL A 188 -2.80 -0.76 -23.39
CA VAL A 188 -3.40 0.42 -24.03
C VAL A 188 -2.36 1.08 -24.93
N THR A 189 -2.60 1.10 -26.23
CA THR A 189 -1.65 1.65 -27.22
C THR A 189 -2.37 2.38 -28.34
N PRO A 190 -1.82 3.47 -28.87
CA PRO A 190 -2.31 4.07 -30.11
C PRO A 190 -1.84 3.33 -31.40
N SER A 191 -1.00 2.30 -31.28
CA SER A 191 -0.44 1.56 -32.41
C SER A 191 -1.11 0.19 -32.60
N PRO A 192 -1.98 0.00 -33.59
CA PRO A 192 -2.54 -1.31 -33.92
C PRO A 192 -1.45 -2.34 -34.27
N VAL A 193 -0.38 -1.89 -34.92
CA VAL A 193 0.75 -2.77 -35.28
C VAL A 193 1.46 -3.31 -34.05
N LEU A 194 1.69 -2.48 -33.05
CA LEU A 194 2.27 -2.94 -31.78
C LEU A 194 1.35 -3.92 -31.06
N ALA A 195 0.03 -3.68 -31.08
CA ALA A 195 -0.96 -4.56 -30.48
C ALA A 195 -0.92 -5.98 -31.07
N ASP A 196 -0.83 -6.08 -32.42
CA ASP A 196 -0.68 -7.36 -33.11
C ASP A 196 0.65 -8.05 -32.75
N GLN A 197 1.75 -7.31 -32.74
CA GLN A 197 3.07 -7.83 -32.37
C GLN A 197 3.10 -8.34 -30.91
N VAL A 198 2.47 -7.61 -29.97
CA VAL A 198 2.36 -8.03 -28.58
C VAL A 198 1.50 -9.29 -28.46
N THR A 199 0.41 -9.39 -29.22
CA THR A 199 -0.44 -10.59 -29.24
C THR A 199 0.37 -11.83 -29.67
N ASP A 200 1.16 -11.70 -30.73
CA ASP A 200 2.02 -12.78 -31.21
C ASP A 200 3.12 -13.14 -30.18
N ALA A 201 3.69 -12.12 -29.52
CA ALA A 201 4.71 -12.32 -28.49
C ALA A 201 4.14 -13.02 -27.25
N VAL A 202 2.96 -12.63 -26.79
CA VAL A 202 2.25 -13.29 -25.66
C VAL A 202 1.99 -14.76 -25.99
N GLN A 203 1.46 -15.08 -27.19
CA GLN A 203 1.19 -16.45 -27.59
C GLN A 203 2.46 -17.32 -27.68
N ARG A 204 3.59 -16.72 -28.07
CA ARG A 204 4.86 -17.39 -28.14
C ARG A 204 5.41 -17.67 -26.74
N GLN A 205 5.49 -16.62 -25.89
CA GLN A 205 6.07 -16.72 -24.56
C GLN A 205 5.21 -17.54 -23.59
N LEU A 206 3.88 -17.52 -23.72
CA LEU A 206 2.96 -18.32 -22.91
C LEU A 206 3.30 -19.81 -22.91
N LYS A 207 3.74 -20.34 -24.07
CA LYS A 207 4.10 -21.75 -24.23
C LYS A 207 5.33 -22.18 -23.42
N GLU A 208 6.14 -21.21 -23.01
CA GLU A 208 7.38 -21.45 -22.26
C GLU A 208 7.16 -21.37 -20.74
N LEU A 209 5.98 -20.92 -20.29
CA LEU A 209 5.69 -20.74 -18.88
C LEU A 209 5.33 -22.06 -18.20
N SER A 210 5.88 -22.28 -17.03
CA SER A 210 5.50 -23.42 -16.17
C SER A 210 4.06 -23.33 -15.65
N ARG A 211 3.48 -22.14 -15.61
CA ARG A 211 2.11 -21.84 -15.17
C ARG A 211 1.21 -21.37 -16.34
N ALA A 212 1.47 -21.85 -17.55
CA ALA A 212 0.74 -21.46 -18.76
C ALA A 212 -0.78 -21.58 -18.61
N ASP A 213 -1.27 -22.68 -18.02
CA ASP A 213 -2.72 -22.93 -17.83
C ASP A 213 -3.40 -21.84 -16.96
N ILE A 214 -2.68 -21.29 -15.99
CA ILE A 214 -3.18 -20.20 -15.13
C ILE A 214 -3.18 -18.88 -15.90
N ALA A 215 -2.07 -18.59 -16.56
CA ALA A 215 -1.93 -17.36 -17.35
C ALA A 215 -2.94 -17.32 -18.51
N GLU A 216 -3.22 -18.44 -19.16
CA GLU A 216 -4.23 -18.53 -20.23
C GLU A 216 -5.64 -18.17 -19.73
N GLN A 217 -6.00 -18.60 -18.52
CA GLN A 217 -7.28 -18.24 -17.90
C GLN A 217 -7.36 -16.75 -17.59
N ALA A 218 -6.28 -16.14 -17.08
CA ALA A 218 -6.19 -14.71 -16.83
C ALA A 218 -6.31 -13.90 -18.14
N LEU A 219 -5.61 -14.35 -19.19
CA LEU A 219 -5.65 -13.72 -20.51
C LEU A 219 -7.05 -13.72 -21.13
N ALA A 220 -7.89 -14.70 -20.84
CA ALA A 220 -9.27 -14.76 -21.33
C ALA A 220 -10.15 -13.60 -20.83
N SER A 221 -9.78 -12.97 -19.70
CA SER A 221 -10.46 -11.81 -19.11
C SER A 221 -9.67 -10.50 -19.30
N SER A 222 -8.62 -10.53 -20.10
CA SER A 222 -7.69 -9.41 -20.31
C SER A 222 -8.00 -8.65 -21.60
N LEU A 223 -7.42 -7.46 -21.74
CA LEU A 223 -7.79 -6.53 -22.81
C LEU A 223 -6.57 -5.94 -23.52
N ILE A 224 -6.69 -5.79 -24.84
CA ILE A 224 -5.88 -4.88 -25.64
C ILE A 224 -6.79 -3.77 -26.16
N ILE A 225 -6.46 -2.53 -25.82
CA ILE A 225 -7.25 -1.34 -26.17
C ILE A 225 -6.45 -0.48 -27.14
N ILE A 226 -6.99 -0.27 -28.33
CA ILE A 226 -6.43 0.67 -29.29
C ILE A 226 -7.00 2.05 -28.98
N ALA A 227 -6.15 2.93 -28.49
CA ALA A 227 -6.49 4.32 -28.20
C ALA A 227 -6.23 5.24 -29.40
N GLU A 228 -6.86 6.39 -29.44
CA GLU A 228 -6.64 7.39 -30.50
C GLU A 228 -5.31 8.14 -30.31
N SER A 229 -4.79 8.19 -29.07
CA SER A 229 -3.59 8.92 -28.72
C SER A 229 -3.05 8.47 -27.35
N LEU A 230 -1.80 8.83 -27.01
CA LEU A 230 -1.24 8.64 -25.67
C LEU A 230 -2.03 9.40 -24.59
N THR A 231 -2.63 10.55 -24.92
CA THR A 231 -3.49 11.30 -23.99
C THR A 231 -4.74 10.50 -23.65
N GLN A 232 -5.36 9.83 -24.62
CA GLN A 232 -6.49 8.95 -24.37
C GLN A 232 -6.04 7.70 -23.60
N SER A 233 -4.86 7.14 -23.88
CA SER A 233 -4.30 6.03 -23.10
C SER A 233 -4.14 6.38 -21.62
N VAL A 234 -3.66 7.57 -21.30
CA VAL A 234 -3.58 8.10 -19.94
C VAL A 234 -4.98 8.23 -19.30
N SER A 235 -5.97 8.74 -20.06
CA SER A 235 -7.34 8.87 -19.57
C SER A 235 -7.96 7.51 -19.23
N ILE A 236 -7.72 6.49 -20.08
CA ILE A 236 -8.15 5.11 -19.85
C ILE A 236 -7.47 4.55 -18.58
N SER A 237 -6.15 4.72 -18.45
CA SER A 237 -5.40 4.28 -17.28
C SER A 237 -5.91 4.93 -15.99
N ASN A 238 -6.12 6.23 -15.97
CA ASN A 238 -6.65 6.94 -14.81
C ASN A 238 -8.09 6.51 -14.47
N TYR A 239 -8.91 6.16 -15.47
CA TYR A 239 -10.25 5.61 -15.25
C TYR A 239 -10.19 4.19 -14.69
N TYR A 240 -9.28 3.36 -15.18
CA TYR A 240 -9.07 1.99 -14.70
C TYR A 240 -8.51 2.00 -13.28
N GLY A 241 -7.48 2.81 -13.01
CA GLY A 241 -6.79 2.89 -11.73
C GLY A 241 -6.03 1.62 -11.39
N PRO A 242 -5.03 1.23 -12.21
CA PRO A 242 -4.35 -0.06 -12.10
C PRO A 242 -3.53 -0.17 -10.81
N GLU A 243 -3.36 -1.41 -10.35
CA GLU A 243 -2.39 -1.77 -9.32
C GLU A 243 -0.97 -1.44 -9.80
N HIS A 244 -0.56 -2.04 -10.91
CA HIS A 244 0.72 -1.79 -11.57
C HIS A 244 0.49 -1.05 -12.88
N LEU A 245 1.17 0.07 -13.08
CA LEU A 245 1.16 0.82 -14.32
C LEU A 245 2.56 0.84 -14.93
N ILE A 246 2.71 0.25 -16.12
CA ILE A 246 3.95 0.29 -16.87
C ILE A 246 3.78 1.28 -18.03
N VAL A 247 4.75 2.17 -18.23
CA VAL A 247 4.75 3.16 -19.31
C VAL A 247 5.96 2.93 -20.19
N GLN A 248 5.75 2.23 -21.30
CA GLN A 248 6.76 1.92 -22.30
C GLN A 248 6.54 2.81 -23.53
N THR A 249 6.96 4.06 -23.43
CA THR A 249 6.87 5.07 -24.49
C THR A 249 8.24 5.72 -24.67
N LYS A 250 8.44 6.38 -25.81
CA LYS A 250 9.69 7.09 -26.11
C LYS A 250 10.10 8.05 -24.99
N ASN A 251 9.13 8.77 -24.39
CA ASN A 251 9.36 9.76 -23.35
C ASN A 251 8.42 9.51 -22.13
N PRO A 252 8.60 8.43 -21.37
CA PRO A 252 7.62 8.03 -20.34
C PRO A 252 7.42 9.08 -19.24
N ARG A 253 8.45 9.88 -18.91
CA ARG A 253 8.34 10.94 -17.89
C ARG A 253 7.46 12.11 -18.29
N GLU A 254 7.21 12.33 -19.59
CA GLU A 254 6.28 13.37 -20.04
C GLU A 254 4.83 13.05 -19.69
N LEU A 255 4.48 11.76 -19.56
CA LEU A 255 3.15 11.33 -19.16
C LEU A 255 2.95 11.37 -17.64
N LEU A 256 4.02 11.29 -16.85
CA LEU A 256 3.95 11.20 -15.39
C LEU A 256 3.08 12.28 -14.72
N PRO A 257 3.13 13.56 -15.12
CA PRO A 257 2.28 14.60 -14.53
C PRO A 257 0.78 14.46 -14.84
N LEU A 258 0.42 13.59 -15.79
CA LEU A 258 -0.97 13.33 -16.21
C LEU A 258 -1.55 12.04 -15.59
N LEU A 259 -0.71 11.26 -14.92
CA LEU A 259 -1.08 10.00 -14.29
C LEU A 259 -1.50 10.24 -12.84
N ASP A 260 -2.80 10.13 -12.57
CA ASP A 260 -3.39 10.41 -11.27
C ASP A 260 -3.59 9.15 -10.41
N ASN A 261 -3.83 8.00 -11.04
CA ASN A 261 -4.29 6.79 -10.36
C ASN A 261 -3.47 5.57 -10.76
N ALA A 262 -2.57 5.14 -9.91
CA ALA A 262 -1.87 3.85 -9.98
C ALA A 262 -1.33 3.45 -8.61
N GLY A 263 -1.23 2.17 -8.34
CA GLY A 263 -0.58 1.68 -7.12
C GLY A 263 0.93 1.87 -7.18
N SER A 264 1.56 1.48 -8.29
CA SER A 264 2.97 1.73 -8.61
C SER A 264 3.14 2.03 -10.09
N ILE A 265 4.09 2.90 -10.45
CA ILE A 265 4.36 3.31 -11.83
C ILE A 265 5.79 2.92 -12.21
N PHE A 266 5.94 2.22 -13.32
CA PHE A 266 7.20 1.75 -13.90
C PHE A 266 7.46 2.48 -15.21
N LEU A 267 8.58 3.17 -15.35
CA LEU A 267 8.84 4.06 -16.47
C LEU A 267 9.96 3.52 -17.37
N GLY A 268 9.65 3.30 -18.64
CA GLY A 268 10.58 2.91 -19.69
C GLY A 268 10.84 1.40 -19.75
N ASP A 269 11.55 1.01 -20.80
CA ASP A 269 11.76 -0.39 -21.20
C ASP A 269 12.50 -1.25 -20.15
N TRP A 270 13.32 -0.61 -19.31
CA TRP A 270 14.18 -1.27 -18.32
C TRP A 270 13.56 -1.35 -16.91
N SER A 271 12.28 -1.07 -16.80
CA SER A 271 11.57 -1.03 -15.52
C SER A 271 10.44 -2.06 -15.49
N PRO A 272 10.74 -3.37 -15.49
CA PRO A 272 9.71 -4.39 -15.38
C PRO A 272 9.06 -4.38 -13.99
N GLU A 273 7.80 -4.77 -13.92
CA GLU A 273 7.05 -4.92 -12.66
C GLU A 273 7.81 -5.76 -11.63
N SER A 274 8.39 -6.89 -12.07
CA SER A 274 9.14 -7.81 -11.21
C SER A 274 10.29 -7.15 -10.43
N ALA A 275 10.89 -6.06 -10.96
CA ALA A 275 11.91 -5.33 -10.22
C ALA A 275 11.32 -4.65 -8.97
N GLY A 276 10.10 -4.10 -9.07
CA GLY A 276 9.35 -3.50 -7.96
C GLY A 276 8.90 -4.56 -6.97
N ASP A 277 8.41 -5.68 -7.45
CA ASP A 277 7.88 -6.76 -6.64
C ASP A 277 8.92 -7.43 -5.75
N TYR A 278 10.17 -7.45 -6.18
CA TYR A 278 11.19 -8.19 -5.43
C TYR A 278 12.27 -7.32 -4.80
N ALA A 279 12.82 -6.31 -5.50
CA ALA A 279 14.12 -5.82 -5.10
C ALA A 279 14.42 -4.33 -5.30
N SER A 280 13.65 -3.58 -6.09
CA SER A 280 13.98 -2.16 -6.39
C SER A 280 13.91 -1.25 -5.16
N GLY A 281 13.05 -1.60 -4.18
CA GLY A 281 12.91 -0.88 -2.92
C GLY A 281 11.52 -0.34 -2.63
N THR A 282 10.66 -0.21 -3.63
CA THR A 282 9.23 0.12 -3.46
C THR A 282 8.47 -1.05 -2.84
N ASN A 283 7.21 -0.83 -2.47
CA ASN A 283 6.39 -1.87 -1.84
C ASN A 283 5.43 -2.47 -2.86
N HIS A 284 5.32 -3.79 -2.89
CA HIS A 284 4.42 -4.51 -3.79
C HIS A 284 3.01 -4.74 -3.20
N VAL A 285 2.75 -4.32 -1.98
CA VAL A 285 1.39 -4.36 -1.41
C VAL A 285 0.66 -3.11 -1.87
N LEU A 286 -0.17 -3.28 -2.88
CA LEU A 286 -0.78 -2.22 -3.66
C LEU A 286 -2.31 -2.35 -3.65
N PRO A 287 -3.05 -1.25 -3.78
CA PRO A 287 -4.50 -1.29 -3.97
C PRO A 287 -4.85 -1.76 -5.39
N THR A 288 -5.89 -2.57 -5.51
CA THR A 288 -6.45 -3.09 -6.76
C THR A 288 -7.90 -2.61 -6.97
N TYR A 289 -8.61 -3.04 -8.00
CA TYR A 289 -10.01 -2.71 -8.27
C TYR A 289 -10.32 -1.21 -8.26
N GLY A 290 -9.38 -0.40 -8.78
CA GLY A 290 -9.53 1.05 -8.82
C GLY A 290 -9.47 1.73 -7.45
N TYR A 291 -9.13 1.01 -6.38
CA TYR A 291 -8.89 1.61 -5.06
C TYR A 291 -7.69 2.55 -5.03
N THR A 292 -6.85 2.53 -6.07
CA THR A 292 -5.75 3.49 -6.27
C THR A 292 -6.22 4.94 -6.30
N ARG A 293 -7.53 5.19 -6.50
CA ARG A 293 -8.12 6.53 -6.41
C ARG A 293 -8.14 7.09 -4.99
N THR A 294 -8.03 6.24 -3.97
CA THR A 294 -8.18 6.64 -2.56
C THR A 294 -7.15 6.02 -1.65
N TYR A 295 -6.50 4.94 -2.07
CA TYR A 295 -5.46 4.24 -1.31
C TYR A 295 -4.12 4.33 -2.04
N SER A 296 -3.07 4.42 -1.27
CA SER A 296 -1.68 4.41 -1.76
C SER A 296 -1.06 3.02 -1.64
N SER A 297 0.05 2.81 -2.31
CA SER A 297 0.95 1.69 -2.00
C SER A 297 1.34 1.69 -0.53
N LEU A 298 1.53 0.50 0.04
CA LEU A 298 1.96 0.37 1.43
C LEU A 298 3.30 1.08 1.65
N GLY A 299 3.37 1.86 2.69
CA GLY A 299 4.56 2.61 3.05
C GLY A 299 4.74 2.74 4.56
N LEU A 300 5.76 3.49 4.97
CA LEU A 300 6.07 3.68 6.39
C LEU A 300 4.91 4.35 7.15
N ALA A 301 4.13 5.20 6.48
CA ALA A 301 2.99 5.89 7.05
C ALA A 301 1.90 4.93 7.55
N ASP A 302 1.74 3.77 6.88
CA ASP A 302 0.71 2.78 7.21
C ASP A 302 0.98 2.06 8.53
N PHE A 303 2.25 1.99 8.93
CA PHE A 303 2.71 1.44 10.22
C PHE A 303 2.77 2.49 11.33
N SER A 304 2.29 3.69 11.06
CA SER A 304 2.38 4.84 11.95
C SER A 304 1.05 5.54 12.08
N LYS A 305 0.89 6.29 13.17
CA LYS A 305 -0.24 7.20 13.38
C LYS A 305 0.25 8.59 13.75
N ARG A 306 -0.51 9.60 13.35
CA ARG A 306 -0.23 10.99 13.68
C ARG A 306 -1.07 11.44 14.86
N MET A 307 -0.48 12.28 15.71
CA MET A 307 -1.17 12.95 16.82
C MET A 307 -0.88 14.44 16.74
N THR A 308 -1.90 15.24 16.97
CA THR A 308 -1.76 16.70 17.10
C THR A 308 -1.50 17.07 18.55
N ILE A 309 -0.70 18.09 18.76
CA ILE A 309 -0.41 18.70 20.05
C ILE A 309 -0.76 20.19 19.93
N GLN A 310 -1.43 20.73 20.93
CA GLN A 310 -1.75 22.15 21.00
C GLN A 310 -1.26 22.68 22.34
N GLU A 311 -0.48 23.78 22.28
CA GLU A 311 0.03 24.47 23.45
C GLU A 311 -0.25 25.96 23.29
N LEU A 312 -0.98 26.52 24.26
CA LEU A 312 -1.33 27.93 24.28
C LEU A 312 -0.72 28.60 25.50
N SER A 313 -0.11 29.77 25.29
CA SER A 313 0.22 30.70 26.38
C SER A 313 -1.06 31.38 26.89
N ALA A 314 -0.97 32.01 28.07
CA ALA A 314 -2.07 32.79 28.62
C ALA A 314 -2.54 33.90 27.68
N ASP A 315 -1.58 34.62 27.08
CA ASP A 315 -1.88 35.68 26.11
C ASP A 315 -2.43 35.11 24.80
N GLY A 316 -1.89 33.98 24.32
CA GLY A 316 -2.42 33.30 23.16
C GLY A 316 -3.88 32.88 23.35
N LEU A 317 -4.22 32.31 24.51
CA LEU A 317 -5.61 31.97 24.84
C LEU A 317 -6.50 33.23 24.91
N LYS A 318 -6.04 34.29 25.59
CA LYS A 318 -6.79 35.54 25.70
C LYS A 318 -7.12 36.14 24.33
N ASN A 319 -6.15 36.11 23.41
CA ASN A 319 -6.33 36.65 22.06
C ASN A 319 -7.24 35.76 21.18
N LEU A 320 -7.22 34.42 21.39
CA LEU A 320 -8.05 33.48 20.64
C LEU A 320 -9.50 33.38 21.19
N ALA A 321 -9.69 33.72 22.46
CA ALA A 321 -10.95 33.55 23.18
C ALA A 321 -12.19 34.15 22.47
N PRO A 322 -12.17 35.38 21.93
CA PRO A 322 -13.33 35.96 21.26
C PRO A 322 -13.84 35.07 20.11
N THR A 323 -12.91 34.53 19.31
CA THR A 323 -13.25 33.64 18.19
C THR A 323 -13.91 32.36 18.68
N VAL A 324 -13.30 31.68 19.67
CA VAL A 324 -13.83 30.42 20.21
C VAL A 324 -15.20 30.63 20.86
N VAL A 325 -15.37 31.73 21.63
CA VAL A 325 -16.64 32.07 22.28
C VAL A 325 -17.74 32.26 21.24
N THR A 326 -17.48 33.08 20.21
CA THR A 326 -18.46 33.37 19.16
C THR A 326 -18.89 32.09 18.42
N MET A 327 -17.93 31.21 18.09
CA MET A 327 -18.23 29.95 17.41
C MET A 327 -19.01 28.99 18.30
N ALA A 328 -18.60 28.83 19.56
CA ALA A 328 -19.29 27.96 20.51
C ALA A 328 -20.74 28.43 20.80
N GLU A 329 -20.97 29.76 20.83
CA GLU A 329 -22.31 30.35 20.94
C GLU A 329 -23.17 30.03 19.71
N ALA A 330 -22.61 30.17 18.51
CA ALA A 330 -23.33 29.85 17.28
C ALA A 330 -23.72 28.38 17.16
N GLU A 331 -22.93 27.48 17.77
CA GLU A 331 -23.20 26.03 17.83
C GLU A 331 -24.08 25.63 19.05
N GLY A 332 -24.38 26.54 19.94
CA GLY A 332 -25.14 26.27 21.16
C GLY A 332 -24.38 25.43 22.20
N LEU A 333 -23.04 25.51 22.19
CA LEU A 333 -22.14 24.69 23.03
C LEU A 333 -21.63 25.51 24.24
N ASP A 334 -22.49 25.76 25.21
CA ASP A 334 -22.16 26.59 26.38
C ASP A 334 -20.98 26.08 27.22
N ALA A 335 -20.83 24.77 27.35
CA ALA A 335 -19.69 24.20 28.07
C ALA A 335 -18.36 24.45 27.35
N HIS A 336 -18.31 24.42 26.01
CA HIS A 336 -17.13 24.78 25.21
C HIS A 336 -16.77 26.26 25.40
N LYS A 337 -17.78 27.15 25.32
CA LYS A 337 -17.62 28.57 25.65
C LYS A 337 -17.08 28.75 27.06
N ARG A 338 -17.67 28.07 28.04
CA ARG A 338 -17.26 28.19 29.45
C ARG A 338 -15.84 27.70 29.71
N ALA A 339 -15.41 26.67 29.01
CA ALA A 339 -14.04 26.19 29.13
C ALA A 339 -12.99 27.27 28.81
N VAL A 340 -13.30 28.19 27.91
CA VAL A 340 -12.43 29.33 27.57
C VAL A 340 -12.65 30.52 28.51
N THR A 341 -13.90 30.96 28.70
CA THR A 341 -14.21 32.17 29.47
C THR A 341 -13.72 32.10 30.92
N ILE A 342 -13.85 30.90 31.58
CA ILE A 342 -13.36 30.74 32.96
C ILE A 342 -11.85 30.94 33.09
N ARG A 343 -11.09 30.56 32.05
CA ARG A 343 -9.64 30.78 32.04
C ARG A 343 -9.29 32.27 31.86
N VAL A 344 -9.97 32.93 30.94
CA VAL A 344 -9.78 34.38 30.70
C VAL A 344 -10.18 35.18 31.91
N GLU A 345 -11.29 34.89 32.58
CA GLU A 345 -11.73 35.54 33.84
C GLU A 345 -10.66 35.41 34.93
N LYS A 346 -10.07 34.21 35.11
CA LYS A 346 -8.99 34.01 36.09
C LYS A 346 -7.68 34.73 35.74
N LEU A 347 -7.40 34.98 34.44
CA LEU A 347 -6.25 35.75 34.02
C LEU A 347 -6.46 37.23 34.30
N ALA A 348 -7.68 37.74 34.17
CA ALA A 348 -8.03 39.12 34.47
C ALA A 348 -8.07 39.44 35.99
N ALA A 349 -8.24 38.39 36.85
CA ALA A 349 -8.26 38.53 38.30
C ALA A 349 -6.88 38.47 38.98
N LYS A 350 -5.84 38.16 38.20
CA LYS A 350 -4.43 38.21 38.66
C LYS A 350 -3.76 39.52 38.31
#